data_28b9820af3c4c7c309edc9c548ace9c7
#
_entry.id   28b9820af3c4c7c309edc9c548ace9c7
#
_cell.length_a   1.000
_cell.length_b   1.000
_cell.length_c   1.000
_cell.angle_alpha   90.00
_cell.angle_beta   90.00
_cell.angle_gamma   90.00
#
_symmetry.space_group_name_H-M   'P 1'
#
loop_
_entity.id
_entity.type
_entity.pdbx_description
1 polymer ?
#
loop_
_entity_poly.entity_id
_entity_poly.type
_entity_poly.pdbx_seq_one_letter_code
_entity_poly.pdbx_strand_id
1 'polypeptide(L)' 'MITVKLYGLLRIESGIREKQLKAATVKEVLEILAAYGIPPKDLNGCVILVNGNSANKRSKLTDGDTVVLMSPVAGG' A
#
# COMPACT_ATOMS: atom_id res chain seq x y z
N MET A 1 -1.22 -4.22 -14.62
CA MET A 1 -0.35 -4.01 -13.43
C MET A 1 -0.90 -2.90 -12.58
N ILE A 2 -0.68 -3.02 -11.29
CA ILE A 2 -1.06 -2.02 -10.30
C ILE A 2 0.21 -1.29 -9.89
N THR A 3 0.15 0.04 -9.81
CA THR A 3 1.26 0.83 -9.30
C THR A 3 1.01 1.11 -7.83
N VAL A 4 1.96 0.73 -6.97
CA VAL A 4 1.86 0.96 -5.53
C VAL A 4 2.91 1.97 -5.13
N LYS A 5 2.48 3.04 -4.46
CA LYS A 5 3.36 4.09 -3.96
C LYS A 5 3.33 4.11 -2.45
N LEU A 6 4.49 4.15 -1.83
CA LEU A 6 4.62 4.19 -0.38
C LEU A 6 5.11 5.56 0.08
N TYR A 7 4.52 6.04 1.16
CA TYR A 7 4.88 7.33 1.74
C TYR A 7 5.07 7.20 3.25
N GLY A 8 5.73 8.19 3.83
CA GLY A 8 5.96 8.24 5.27
C GLY A 8 6.92 7.16 5.74
N LEU A 9 6.66 6.62 6.92
CA LEU A 9 7.53 5.59 7.51
C LEU A 9 7.59 4.32 6.67
N LEU A 10 6.52 3.98 5.98
CA LEU A 10 6.52 2.81 5.11
C LEU A 10 7.61 2.92 4.05
N ARG A 11 7.74 4.11 3.47
CA ARG A 11 8.76 4.37 2.46
C ARG A 11 10.15 4.36 3.07
N ILE A 12 10.30 5.01 4.21
CA ILE A 12 11.61 5.14 4.86
C ILE A 12 12.13 3.78 5.31
N GLU A 13 11.29 3.01 5.98
CA GLU A 13 11.72 1.73 6.54
C GLU A 13 11.92 0.66 5.49
N SER A 14 11.09 0.65 4.46
CA SER A 14 11.19 -0.37 3.41
C SER A 14 12.22 -0.03 2.35
N GLY A 15 12.49 1.26 2.16
CA GLY A 15 13.32 1.72 1.04
C GLY A 15 12.59 1.67 -0.29
N ILE A 16 11.32 1.31 -0.29
CA ILE A 16 10.51 1.22 -1.50
C ILE A 16 9.69 2.48 -1.66
N ARG A 17 9.85 3.16 -2.78
CA ARG A 17 9.07 4.35 -3.10
C ARG A 17 7.88 4.01 -3.96
N GLU A 18 8.09 3.13 -4.91
CA GLU A 18 7.08 2.75 -5.89
C GLU A 18 7.37 1.34 -6.36
N LYS A 19 6.32 0.57 -6.60
CA LYS A 19 6.46 -0.79 -7.08
C LYS A 19 5.28 -1.14 -7.96
N GLN A 20 5.53 -1.90 -9.01
CA GLN A 20 4.45 -2.40 -9.85
C GLN A 20 4.21 -3.86 -9.52
N LEU A 21 2.96 -4.20 -9.29
CA LEU A 21 2.57 -5.55 -8.95
C LEU A 21 1.31 -5.96 -9.67
N LYS A 22 1.04 -7.26 -9.62
CA LYS A 22 -0.18 -7.83 -10.12
C LYS A 22 -1.05 -8.19 -8.91
N ALA A 23 -2.20 -7.55 -8.80
CA ALA A 23 -3.10 -7.80 -7.67
C ALA A 23 -4.52 -7.44 -8.06
N ALA A 24 -5.48 -8.18 -7.53
CA ALA A 24 -6.90 -7.97 -7.80
C ALA A 24 -7.60 -7.20 -6.68
N THR A 25 -6.99 -7.15 -5.48
CA THR A 25 -7.55 -6.44 -4.33
C THR A 25 -6.43 -5.77 -3.56
N VAL A 26 -6.82 -4.79 -2.74
CA VAL A 26 -5.86 -4.13 -1.84
C VAL A 26 -5.25 -5.14 -0.87
N LYS A 27 -6.04 -6.10 -0.41
CA LYS A 27 -5.52 -7.14 0.49
C LYS A 27 -4.33 -7.86 -0.14
N GLU A 28 -4.44 -8.22 -1.41
CA GLU A 28 -3.35 -8.89 -2.11
C GLU A 28 -2.11 -8.01 -2.21
N VAL A 29 -2.30 -6.70 -2.42
CA VAL A 29 -1.18 -5.76 -2.42
C VAL A 29 -0.45 -5.81 -1.08
N LEU A 30 -1.22 -5.78 0.02
CA LEU A 30 -0.63 -5.80 1.35
C LEU A 30 0.12 -7.12 1.60
N GLU A 31 -0.44 -8.23 1.15
CA GLU A 31 0.21 -9.54 1.29
C GLU A 31 1.53 -9.60 0.54
N ILE A 32 1.55 -9.05 -0.67
CA ILE A 32 2.78 -9.01 -1.46
C ILE A 32 3.83 -8.14 -0.77
N LEU A 33 3.43 -6.98 -0.25
CA LEU A 33 4.35 -6.09 0.43
C LEU A 33 4.91 -6.72 1.71
N ALA A 34 4.08 -7.49 2.42
CA ALA A 34 4.55 -8.21 3.59
C ALA A 34 5.63 -9.22 3.21
N ALA A 35 5.51 -9.84 2.04
CA ALA A 35 6.51 -10.77 1.54
C ALA A 35 7.83 -10.08 1.20
N TYR A 36 7.80 -8.77 0.93
CA TYR A 36 9.01 -7.98 0.73
C TYR A 36 9.64 -7.54 2.04
N GLY A 37 9.04 -7.91 3.18
CA GLY A 37 9.63 -7.62 4.48
C GLY A 37 9.01 -6.45 5.23
N ILE A 38 7.96 -5.85 4.71
CA ILE A 38 7.28 -4.76 5.43
C ILE A 38 6.45 -5.38 6.55
N PRO A 39 6.67 -4.98 7.82
CA PRO A 39 5.94 -5.59 8.92
C PRO A 39 4.43 -5.44 8.79
N PRO A 40 3.67 -6.52 9.03
CA PRO A 40 2.21 -6.46 8.94
C PRO A 40 1.57 -5.38 9.81
N LYS A 41 2.15 -5.09 10.97
CA LYS A 41 1.62 -4.04 11.85
C LYS A 41 1.65 -2.67 11.18
N ASP A 42 2.65 -2.41 10.35
CA ASP A 42 2.76 -1.13 9.64
C ASP A 42 1.75 -1.06 8.51
N LEU A 43 1.48 -2.19 7.87
CA LEU A 43 0.50 -2.25 6.79
C LEU A 43 -0.93 -2.18 7.32
N ASN A 44 -1.20 -2.73 8.49
CA ASN A 44 -2.55 -2.74 9.05
C ASN A 44 -3.04 -1.36 9.45
N GLY A 45 -2.13 -0.47 9.84
CA GLY A 45 -2.50 0.87 10.27
C GLY A 45 -2.37 1.94 9.20
N CYS A 46 -2.00 1.57 7.98
CA CYS A 46 -1.74 2.59 6.97
C CYS A 46 -3.03 3.15 6.35
N VAL A 47 -2.91 4.37 5.85
CA VAL A 47 -3.96 4.99 5.06
C VAL A 47 -3.86 4.45 3.65
N ILE A 48 -4.99 4.06 3.08
CA ILE A 48 -5.04 3.45 1.75
C ILE A 48 -5.86 4.32 0.81
N LEU A 49 -5.26 4.71 -0.31
CA LEU A 49 -5.98 5.42 -1.37
C LEU A 49 -5.84 4.64 -2.67
N VAL A 50 -6.93 4.54 -3.41
CA VAL A 50 -6.91 3.96 -4.75
C VAL A 50 -7.36 5.05 -5.70
N ASN A 51 -6.46 5.45 -6.61
CA ASN A 51 -6.71 6.55 -7.55
C ASN A 51 -7.18 7.82 -6.84
N GLY A 52 -6.61 8.09 -5.67
CA GLY A 52 -6.92 9.27 -4.88
C GLY A 52 -8.14 9.16 -3.98
N ASN A 53 -8.83 8.04 -3.99
CA ASN A 53 -10.03 7.84 -3.17
C ASN A 53 -9.74 6.89 -2.01
N SER A 54 -10.34 7.20 -0.85
CA SER A 54 -10.19 6.35 0.32
C SER A 54 -10.65 4.92 0.01
N ALA A 55 -9.86 3.96 0.47
CA ALA A 55 -10.12 2.55 0.18
C ALA A 55 -9.79 1.70 1.39
N ASN A 56 -10.12 0.41 1.31
CA ASN A 56 -9.83 -0.54 2.38
C ASN A 56 -9.35 -1.86 1.77
N LYS A 57 -9.09 -2.84 2.63
CA LYS A 57 -8.54 -4.12 2.19
C LYS A 57 -9.44 -4.86 1.20
N ARG A 58 -10.74 -4.60 1.25
CA ARG A 58 -11.72 -5.27 0.37
C ARG A 58 -11.83 -4.61 -0.99
N SER A 59 -11.25 -3.43 -1.15
CA SER A 59 -11.36 -2.69 -2.41
C SER A 59 -10.77 -3.49 -3.55
N LYS A 60 -11.52 -3.58 -4.65
CA LYS A 60 -11.07 -4.28 -5.84
C LYS A 60 -10.24 -3.36 -6.70
N LEU A 61 -9.26 -3.94 -7.37
CA LEU A 61 -8.34 -3.21 -8.23
C LEU A 61 -8.49 -3.65 -9.66
N THR A 62 -8.32 -2.70 -10.57
CA THR A 62 -8.30 -2.96 -12.01
C THR A 62 -6.93 -2.61 -12.55
N ASP A 63 -6.58 -3.19 -13.68
CA ASP A 63 -5.31 -2.90 -14.33
C ASP A 63 -5.16 -1.40 -14.55
N GLY A 64 -4.00 -0.86 -14.18
CA GLY A 64 -3.71 0.55 -14.30
C GLY A 64 -4.00 1.38 -13.05
N ASP A 65 -4.63 0.79 -12.04
CA ASP A 65 -4.90 1.51 -10.80
C ASP A 65 -3.62 1.87 -10.06
N THR A 66 -3.68 2.98 -9.33
CA THR A 66 -2.60 3.43 -8.46
C THR A 66 -3.06 3.34 -7.01
N VAL A 67 -2.32 2.58 -6.22
CA VAL A 67 -2.58 2.42 -4.79
C VAL A 67 -1.53 3.21 -4.02
N VAL A 68 -1.98 4.10 -3.14
CA VAL A 68 -1.10 4.86 -2.27
C VAL A 68 -1.27 4.36 -0.86
N LEU A 69 -0.16 4.04 -0.22
CA LEU A 69 -0.14 3.62 1.18
C LEU A 69 0.71 4.60 1.97
N MET A 70 0.13 5.16 3.01
CA MET A 70 0.82 6.11 3.88
C MET A 70 0.72 5.64 5.32
N SER A 71 1.83 5.70 6.03
CA SER A 71 1.78 5.45 7.47
C SER A 71 1.02 6.60 8.13
N PRO A 72 0.26 6.33 9.19
CA PRO A 72 -0.39 7.40 9.94
C PRO A 72 0.67 8.36 10.47
N VAL A 73 0.32 9.63 10.55
CA VAL A 73 1.26 10.63 11.06
C VAL A 73 1.56 10.32 12.51
N ALA A 74 2.86 10.16 12.80
CA ALA A 74 3.30 9.85 14.14
C ALA A 74 2.94 11.00 15.09
N GLY A 75 2.45 10.66 16.25
CA GLY A 75 2.03 11.66 17.22
C GLY A 75 0.71 12.31 16.87
N GLY A 76 0.24 11.97 15.70
CA GLY A 76 -1.07 12.41 15.29
C GLY A 76 -2.00 11.29 15.54
#